data_33a04ad93792531154d2bd20f21ae298
#
_entry.id   33a04ad93792531154d2bd20f21ae298
#
_cell.length_a   1.000
_cell.length_b   1.000
_cell.length_c   1.000
_cell.angle_alpha   90.00
_cell.angle_beta   90.00
_cell.angle_gamma   90.00
#
_symmetry.space_group_name_H-M   'P 1'
#
loop_
_entity.id
_entity.type
_entity.pdbx_description
1 polymer ?
#
loop_
_entity_poly.entity_id
_entity_poly.type
_entity_poly.pdbx_seq_one_letter_code
_entity_poly.pdbx_strand_id
1 'polypeptide(L)'
;VHDSKYDGTTPNKHDANESNPYHHSVQIPVMVEWPNELQFATHQTFNNWFTVVENKRATQLADAVVDFNRTSLNPILFFGESQTGKSHLMNAIGQATLAQHNGKVFFLNGCELENLTILPENWQDAFSSARLLLIDDIDAVVQSPSVSNLIGQLVDYAVNMNVTVVLASKILPDKWVASRLWEICRSAAKSILTKPGASSLMIYARKLAMQSNLILD
;
A
#
# COMPACT_ATOMS: atom_id res chain seq x y z
N VAL A 1 -60.31 75.89 -1.90
CA VAL A 1 -60.94 75.82 -0.58
C VAL A 1 -60.71 74.43 0.00
N HIS A 2 -60.07 74.40 1.15
CA HIS A 2 -59.73 73.29 2.10
C HIS A 2 -58.59 72.35 1.68
N ASP A 3 -57.45 72.55 2.22
CA ASP A 3 -56.90 72.26 3.54
C ASP A 3 -57.16 70.81 4.02
N SER A 4 -56.14 70.01 4.14
CA SER A 4 -55.72 69.62 5.47
C SER A 4 -54.72 68.42 5.50
N LYS A 5 -53.60 68.72 6.09
CA LYS A 5 -52.83 67.92 7.05
C LYS A 5 -52.21 66.60 6.64
N TYR A 6 -50.90 66.70 6.54
CA TYR A 6 -49.95 65.61 6.79
C TYR A 6 -50.06 65.12 8.23
N ASP A 7 -50.11 63.80 8.36
CA ASP A 7 -49.71 63.14 9.59
C ASP A 7 -48.69 62.06 9.24
N GLY A 8 -47.53 62.17 9.91
CA GLY A 8 -46.39 61.29 9.67
C GLY A 8 -46.45 60.10 10.58
N THR A 9 -46.32 58.95 10.01
CA THR A 9 -45.89 57.73 10.72
C THR A 9 -44.96 56.94 9.83
N THR A 10 -43.71 56.84 10.25
CA THR A 10 -42.70 55.92 9.70
C THR A 10 -43.09 54.47 9.91
N PRO A 11 -43.05 53.63 8.90
CA PRO A 11 -43.06 52.19 9.17
C PRO A 11 -41.65 51.64 9.37
N ASN A 12 -41.56 50.85 10.41
CA ASN A 12 -40.42 50.04 10.83
C ASN A 12 -39.81 49.25 9.68
N LYS A 13 -38.49 49.29 9.66
CA LYS A 13 -37.67 48.29 8.98
C LYS A 13 -37.90 46.94 9.66
N HIS A 14 -38.61 46.04 9.02
CA HIS A 14 -38.49 44.60 9.27
C HIS A 14 -37.43 44.04 8.39
N ASP A 15 -36.39 43.55 9.02
CA ASP A 15 -35.34 42.70 8.43
C ASP A 15 -36.01 41.42 7.85
N ALA A 16 -36.17 41.38 6.55
CA ALA A 16 -36.49 40.16 5.85
C ALA A 16 -35.15 39.44 5.55
N ASN A 17 -34.75 38.57 6.45
CA ASN A 17 -33.68 37.62 6.22
C ASN A 17 -34.27 36.49 5.37
N GLU A 18 -34.36 36.70 4.04
CA GLU A 18 -34.68 35.64 3.11
C GLU A 18 -33.47 34.71 3.01
N SER A 19 -33.49 33.65 3.82
CA SER A 19 -32.65 32.47 3.67
C SER A 19 -32.94 31.83 2.32
N ASN A 20 -32.05 32.03 1.38
CA ASN A 20 -32.06 31.39 0.07
C ASN A 20 -31.95 29.85 0.25
N PRO A 21 -33.00 29.03 -0.04
CA PRO A 21 -32.99 27.59 0.24
C PRO A 21 -32.19 26.78 -0.79
N TYR A 22 -31.44 27.42 -1.69
CA TYR A 22 -30.70 26.72 -2.75
C TYR A 22 -29.18 26.72 -2.60
N HIS A 23 -28.62 27.08 -1.45
CA HIS A 23 -27.22 26.78 -1.14
C HIS A 23 -27.10 25.35 -0.58
N HIS A 24 -27.50 24.36 -1.35
CA HIS A 24 -26.89 23.05 -1.22
C HIS A 24 -25.49 23.18 -1.75
N SER A 25 -24.52 23.32 -0.86
CA SER A 25 -23.13 23.04 -1.17
C SER A 25 -23.08 21.59 -1.64
N VAL A 26 -23.00 21.42 -2.95
CA VAL A 26 -22.68 20.12 -3.55
C VAL A 26 -21.29 19.79 -3.03
N GLN A 27 -21.22 18.97 -1.99
CA GLN A 27 -19.99 18.32 -1.61
C GLN A 27 -19.63 17.43 -2.80
N ILE A 28 -18.72 17.92 -3.64
CA ILE A 28 -18.06 17.07 -4.63
C ILE A 28 -17.41 15.97 -3.81
N PRO A 29 -17.81 14.69 -3.95
CA PRO A 29 -17.14 13.62 -3.23
C PRO A 29 -15.67 13.70 -3.66
N VAL A 30 -14.78 13.85 -2.68
CA VAL A 30 -13.35 13.71 -2.91
C VAL A 30 -13.20 12.27 -3.40
N MET A 31 -12.96 12.11 -4.69
CA MET A 31 -12.65 10.80 -5.27
C MET A 31 -11.36 10.34 -4.61
N VAL A 32 -11.49 9.44 -3.65
CA VAL A 32 -10.32 8.81 -3.03
C VAL A 32 -9.72 7.91 -4.09
N GLU A 33 -8.57 8.32 -4.61
CA GLU A 33 -7.83 7.54 -5.61
C GLU A 33 -7.46 6.18 -4.97
N TRP A 34 -7.91 5.09 -5.55
CA TRP A 34 -7.61 3.75 -5.08
C TRP A 34 -6.85 2.98 -6.17
N PRO A 35 -5.76 2.27 -5.87
CA PRO A 35 -5.15 2.11 -4.52
C PRO A 35 -4.52 3.40 -3.99
N ASN A 36 -4.57 3.59 -2.67
CA ASN A 36 -4.01 4.77 -2.03
C ASN A 36 -2.47 4.71 -2.01
N GLU A 37 -1.84 5.87 -2.19
CA GLU A 37 -0.43 6.02 -1.84
C GLU A 37 -0.30 5.96 -0.32
N LEU A 38 0.39 4.95 0.19
CA LEU A 38 0.54 4.77 1.63
C LEU A 38 1.76 5.53 2.17
N GLN A 39 1.59 6.01 3.40
CA GLN A 39 2.72 6.49 4.19
C GLN A 39 3.48 5.28 4.74
N PHE A 40 4.71 5.14 4.32
CA PHE A 40 5.57 4.06 4.79
C PHE A 40 6.05 4.30 6.21
N ALA A 41 6.29 3.21 6.95
CA ALA A 41 6.89 3.28 8.28
C ALA A 41 8.34 3.78 8.17
N THR A 42 8.62 4.97 8.67
CA THR A 42 9.91 5.69 8.50
C THR A 42 11.13 4.93 9.00
N HIS A 43 10.96 4.00 9.94
CA HIS A 43 12.03 3.18 10.50
C HIS A 43 12.27 1.87 9.74
N GLN A 44 11.37 1.49 8.82
CA GLN A 44 11.48 0.25 8.03
C GLN A 44 12.13 0.54 6.67
N THR A 45 13.43 0.79 6.70
CA THR A 45 14.26 1.12 5.53
C THR A 45 15.35 0.07 5.31
N PHE A 46 16.01 0.09 4.16
CA PHE A 46 17.21 -0.75 3.92
C PHE A 46 18.35 -0.40 4.87
N ASN A 47 18.47 0.84 5.34
CA ASN A 47 19.50 1.22 6.33
C ASN A 47 19.30 0.48 7.67
N ASN A 48 18.05 0.20 8.02
CA ASN A 48 17.69 -0.55 9.22
C ASN A 48 17.47 -2.05 8.94
N TRP A 49 17.58 -2.46 7.69
CA TRP A 49 17.50 -3.86 7.29
C TRP A 49 18.84 -4.55 7.53
N PHE A 50 18.81 -5.69 8.18
CA PHE A 50 20.01 -6.46 8.44
C PHE A 50 20.02 -7.74 7.61
N THR A 51 20.92 -7.79 6.62
CA THR A 51 21.07 -8.97 5.77
C THR A 51 21.87 -10.05 6.51
N VAL A 52 21.25 -11.21 6.64
CA VAL A 52 21.81 -12.43 7.19
C VAL A 52 21.66 -13.57 6.20
N VAL A 53 22.26 -14.71 6.48
CA VAL A 53 22.19 -15.87 5.57
C VAL A 53 20.74 -16.31 5.30
N GLU A 54 19.87 -16.20 6.30
CA GLU A 54 18.47 -16.63 6.26
C GLU A 54 17.61 -15.75 5.35
N ASN A 55 17.94 -14.47 5.17
CA ASN A 55 17.18 -13.52 4.36
C ASN A 55 17.92 -13.01 3.11
N LYS A 56 19.13 -13.51 2.85
CA LYS A 56 20.00 -13.03 1.77
C LYS A 56 19.32 -13.05 0.40
N ARG A 57 18.58 -14.13 0.09
CA ARG A 57 17.87 -14.24 -1.18
C ARG A 57 16.73 -13.22 -1.30
N ALA A 58 16.00 -13.00 -0.21
CA ALA A 58 14.94 -11.99 -0.16
C ALA A 58 15.52 -10.59 -0.36
N THR A 59 16.65 -10.27 0.29
CA THR A 59 17.36 -9.01 0.09
C THR A 59 17.77 -8.82 -1.38
N GLN A 60 18.38 -9.84 -2.00
CA GLN A 60 18.77 -9.77 -3.42
C GLN A 60 17.58 -9.55 -4.37
N LEU A 61 16.42 -10.16 -4.09
CA LEU A 61 15.20 -9.90 -4.86
C LEU A 61 14.69 -8.48 -4.62
N ALA A 62 14.74 -8.00 -3.37
CA ALA A 62 14.34 -6.64 -3.03
C ALA A 62 15.20 -5.59 -3.74
N ASP A 63 16.54 -5.78 -3.74
CA ASP A 63 17.47 -4.92 -4.48
C ASP A 63 17.14 -4.91 -5.98
N ALA A 64 16.85 -6.10 -6.55
CA ALA A 64 16.48 -6.21 -7.97
C ALA A 64 15.15 -5.51 -8.31
N VAL A 65 14.21 -5.41 -7.37
CA VAL A 65 12.99 -4.62 -7.52
C VAL A 65 13.32 -3.14 -7.58
N VAL A 66 14.12 -2.64 -6.65
CA VAL A 66 14.49 -1.23 -6.58
C VAL A 66 15.29 -0.80 -7.80
N ASP A 67 16.22 -1.62 -8.24
CA ASP A 67 17.07 -1.33 -9.41
C ASP A 67 16.31 -1.44 -10.75
N PHE A 68 15.09 -2.00 -10.76
CA PHE A 68 14.29 -2.31 -11.96
C PHE A 68 15.06 -3.08 -13.07
N ASN A 69 16.15 -3.74 -12.71
CA ASN A 69 17.03 -4.42 -13.66
C ASN A 69 16.50 -5.79 -14.13
N ARG A 70 15.39 -6.29 -13.54
CA ARG A 70 14.84 -7.62 -13.82
C ARG A 70 13.33 -7.60 -13.99
N THR A 71 12.84 -6.94 -15.02
CA THR A 71 11.41 -6.95 -15.40
C THR A 71 10.83 -8.36 -15.65
N SER A 72 11.70 -9.36 -15.88
CA SER A 72 11.27 -10.76 -16.04
C SER A 72 10.84 -11.44 -14.73
N LEU A 73 11.11 -10.85 -13.56
CA LEU A 73 10.73 -11.38 -12.25
C LEU A 73 9.50 -10.67 -11.69
N ASN A 74 8.38 -10.75 -12.39
CA ASN A 74 7.14 -10.09 -11.99
C ASN A 74 5.95 -11.08 -12.12
N PRO A 75 5.18 -11.31 -11.07
CA PRO A 75 5.30 -10.76 -9.72
C PRO A 75 6.40 -11.44 -8.86
N ILE A 76 6.71 -10.82 -7.72
CA ILE A 76 7.60 -11.37 -6.70
C ILE A 76 6.79 -11.69 -5.44
N LEU A 77 7.07 -12.83 -4.82
CA LEU A 77 6.41 -13.27 -3.60
C LEU A 77 7.41 -13.53 -2.48
N PHE A 78 7.30 -12.75 -1.41
CA PHE A 78 7.96 -13.03 -0.14
C PHE A 78 7.03 -13.83 0.77
N PHE A 79 7.52 -14.93 1.31
CA PHE A 79 6.72 -15.74 2.24
C PHE A 79 7.54 -16.18 3.44
N GLY A 80 6.86 -16.42 4.57
CA GLY A 80 7.48 -16.80 5.82
C GLY A 80 6.59 -16.52 7.02
N GLU A 81 6.90 -17.09 8.15
CA GLU A 81 6.14 -16.90 9.39
C GLU A 81 6.01 -15.44 9.81
N SER A 82 5.17 -15.17 10.79
CA SER A 82 5.08 -13.86 11.43
C SER A 82 6.44 -13.45 12.01
N GLN A 83 6.72 -12.14 11.98
CA GLN A 83 7.94 -11.55 12.56
C GLN A 83 9.25 -11.98 11.85
N THR A 84 9.19 -12.39 10.60
CA THR A 84 10.40 -12.68 9.79
C THR A 84 10.93 -11.47 9.01
N GLY A 85 10.27 -10.32 9.10
CA GLY A 85 10.69 -9.08 8.45
C GLY A 85 10.04 -8.79 7.08
N LYS A 86 8.98 -9.52 6.68
CA LYS A 86 8.29 -9.29 5.38
C LYS A 86 7.83 -7.83 5.22
N SER A 87 7.04 -7.33 6.17
CA SER A 87 6.53 -5.95 6.13
C SER A 87 7.66 -4.91 6.16
N HIS A 88 8.74 -5.15 6.92
CA HIS A 88 9.93 -4.31 6.90
C HIS A 88 10.53 -4.25 5.48
N LEU A 89 10.73 -5.41 4.86
CA LEU A 89 11.32 -5.49 3.53
C LEU A 89 10.42 -4.80 2.48
N MET A 90 9.09 -5.00 2.56
CA MET A 90 8.10 -4.33 1.70
C MET A 90 8.18 -2.80 1.83
N ASN A 91 8.20 -2.28 3.06
CA ASN A 91 8.36 -0.84 3.32
C ASN A 91 9.70 -0.31 2.80
N ALA A 92 10.79 -1.05 3.02
CA ALA A 92 12.12 -0.66 2.54
C ALA A 92 12.17 -0.56 1.00
N ILE A 93 11.59 -1.53 0.29
CA ILE A 93 11.44 -1.53 -1.16
C ILE A 93 10.66 -0.28 -1.62
N GLY A 94 9.49 -0.03 -1.01
CA GLY A 94 8.63 1.10 -1.37
C GLY A 94 9.34 2.44 -1.20
N GLN A 95 9.97 2.67 -0.05
CA GLN A 95 10.71 3.89 0.24
C GLN A 95 11.91 4.09 -0.69
N ALA A 96 12.69 3.03 -0.93
CA ALA A 96 13.83 3.10 -1.83
C ALA A 96 13.40 3.38 -3.27
N THR A 97 12.30 2.77 -3.73
CA THR A 97 11.73 3.03 -5.06
C THR A 97 11.30 4.50 -5.21
N LEU A 98 10.61 5.07 -4.22
CA LEU A 98 10.22 6.49 -4.24
C LEU A 98 11.42 7.43 -4.23
N ALA A 99 12.50 7.06 -3.54
CA ALA A 99 13.70 7.88 -3.46
C ALA A 99 14.53 7.87 -4.75
N GLN A 100 14.48 6.79 -5.53
CA GLN A 100 15.35 6.59 -6.69
C GLN A 100 14.64 6.77 -8.04
N HIS A 101 13.32 6.65 -8.07
CA HIS A 101 12.56 6.61 -9.31
C HIS A 101 11.34 7.52 -9.28
N ASN A 102 10.98 8.06 -10.44
CA ASN A 102 9.71 8.74 -10.63
C ASN A 102 8.58 7.72 -10.79
N GLY A 103 7.38 8.07 -10.34
CA GLY A 103 6.18 7.27 -10.41
C GLY A 103 5.62 6.95 -9.03
N LYS A 104 4.37 6.49 -9.01
CA LYS A 104 3.66 6.19 -7.77
C LYS A 104 4.00 4.80 -7.26
N VAL A 105 4.06 4.67 -5.94
CA VAL A 105 4.17 3.39 -5.24
C VAL A 105 2.89 3.18 -4.44
N PHE A 106 2.17 2.13 -4.78
CA PHE A 106 0.97 1.73 -4.06
C PHE A 106 1.28 0.62 -3.06
N PHE A 107 0.66 0.72 -1.91
CA PHE A 107 0.76 -0.29 -0.86
C PHE A 107 -0.65 -0.67 -0.40
N LEU A 108 -0.98 -1.94 -0.46
CA LEU A 108 -2.24 -2.50 0.01
C LEU A 108 -1.98 -3.47 1.15
N ASN A 109 -2.86 -3.46 2.14
CA ASN A 109 -2.85 -4.45 3.21
C ASN A 109 -3.93 -5.50 2.94
N GLY A 110 -3.57 -6.77 2.89
CA GLY A 110 -4.49 -7.86 2.63
C GLY A 110 -5.64 -7.96 3.64
N CYS A 111 -5.41 -7.54 4.89
CA CYS A 111 -6.48 -7.51 5.90
C CYS A 111 -7.58 -6.48 5.56
N GLU A 112 -7.23 -5.38 4.89
CA GLU A 112 -8.21 -4.38 4.45
C GLU A 112 -8.98 -4.84 3.20
N LEU A 113 -8.41 -5.77 2.46
CA LEU A 113 -8.97 -6.32 1.23
C LEU A 113 -9.92 -7.50 1.47
N GLU A 114 -9.94 -8.11 2.65
CA GLU A 114 -10.70 -9.36 2.89
C GLU A 114 -12.20 -9.23 2.67
N ASN A 115 -12.75 -8.02 2.85
CA ASN A 115 -14.17 -7.72 2.65
C ASN A 115 -14.47 -7.09 1.29
N LEU A 116 -13.51 -7.04 0.38
CA LEU A 116 -13.70 -6.46 -0.94
C LEU A 116 -14.65 -7.31 -1.78
N THR A 117 -15.75 -6.70 -2.22
CA THR A 117 -16.76 -7.37 -3.06
C THR A 117 -16.63 -7.00 -4.54
N ILE A 118 -16.13 -5.80 -4.83
CA ILE A 118 -15.85 -5.28 -6.17
C ILE A 118 -14.60 -4.42 -6.11
N LEU A 119 -13.89 -4.30 -7.22
CA LEU A 119 -12.83 -3.29 -7.34
C LEU A 119 -13.49 -1.91 -7.49
N PRO A 120 -12.96 -0.86 -6.83
CA PRO A 120 -13.48 0.50 -6.94
C PRO A 120 -13.54 0.99 -8.39
N GLU A 121 -14.47 1.90 -8.70
CA GLU A 121 -14.56 2.49 -10.03
C GLU A 121 -13.25 3.19 -10.41
N ASN A 122 -12.86 3.07 -11.67
CA ASN A 122 -11.65 3.72 -12.25
C ASN A 122 -10.32 3.33 -11.58
N TRP A 123 -10.27 2.19 -10.88
CA TRP A 123 -9.03 1.72 -10.26
C TRP A 123 -7.86 1.56 -11.26
N GLN A 124 -8.17 1.32 -12.54
CA GLN A 124 -7.16 1.18 -13.60
C GLN A 124 -6.40 2.49 -13.84
N ASP A 125 -7.03 3.63 -13.66
CA ASP A 125 -6.43 4.95 -13.93
C ASP A 125 -5.23 5.22 -13.04
N ALA A 126 -5.26 4.70 -11.81
CA ALA A 126 -4.15 4.81 -10.87
C ALA A 126 -2.85 4.16 -11.40
N PHE A 127 -2.98 3.09 -12.19
CA PHE A 127 -1.82 2.36 -12.71
C PHE A 127 -1.13 3.05 -13.89
N SER A 128 -1.71 4.07 -14.49
CA SER A 128 -1.08 4.85 -15.57
C SER A 128 0.24 5.52 -15.14
N SER A 129 0.37 5.84 -13.86
CA SER A 129 1.58 6.45 -13.26
C SER A 129 2.26 5.55 -12.21
N ALA A 130 1.74 4.33 -12.01
CA ALA A 130 2.28 3.39 -11.05
C ALA A 130 3.63 2.84 -11.49
N ARG A 131 4.54 2.70 -10.54
CA ARG A 131 5.83 2.04 -10.72
C ARG A 131 5.89 0.71 -9.98
N LEU A 132 5.28 0.69 -8.80
CA LEU A 132 5.33 -0.44 -7.90
C LEU A 132 3.98 -0.62 -7.18
N LEU A 133 3.54 -1.85 -7.09
CA LEU A 133 2.42 -2.28 -6.26
C LEU A 133 2.93 -3.27 -5.21
N LEU A 134 2.75 -2.92 -3.97
CA LEU A 134 3.07 -3.75 -2.81
C LEU A 134 1.76 -4.23 -2.17
N ILE A 135 1.61 -5.54 -1.93
CA ILE A 135 0.46 -6.11 -1.22
C ILE A 135 0.97 -6.98 -0.08
N ASP A 136 0.87 -6.46 1.14
CA ASP A 136 1.32 -7.16 2.35
C ASP A 136 0.18 -7.94 3.01
N ASP A 137 0.52 -8.97 3.80
CA ASP A 137 -0.40 -9.80 4.59
C ASP A 137 -1.60 -10.34 3.78
N ILE A 138 -1.36 -10.91 2.59
CA ILE A 138 -2.43 -11.41 1.71
C ILE A 138 -3.09 -12.72 2.20
N ASP A 139 -2.80 -13.15 3.41
CA ASP A 139 -3.24 -14.44 3.96
C ASP A 139 -4.76 -14.60 3.99
N ALA A 140 -5.51 -13.54 4.34
CA ALA A 140 -6.96 -13.54 4.31
C ALA A 140 -7.51 -13.59 2.87
N VAL A 141 -6.89 -12.81 1.98
CA VAL A 141 -7.23 -12.76 0.55
C VAL A 141 -7.13 -14.15 -0.11
N VAL A 142 -6.03 -14.85 0.12
CA VAL A 142 -5.75 -16.13 -0.54
C VAL A 142 -6.57 -17.31 -0.01
N GLN A 143 -7.36 -17.11 1.04
CA GLN A 143 -8.32 -18.08 1.56
C GLN A 143 -9.76 -17.88 1.05
N SER A 144 -10.05 -16.72 0.44
CA SER A 144 -11.35 -16.40 -0.13
C SER A 144 -11.30 -16.44 -1.67
N PRO A 145 -11.99 -17.37 -2.34
CA PRO A 145 -11.96 -17.46 -3.81
C PRO A 145 -12.42 -16.16 -4.50
N SER A 146 -13.46 -15.50 -3.98
CA SER A 146 -14.01 -14.26 -4.55
C SER A 146 -13.00 -13.11 -4.47
N VAL A 147 -12.47 -12.84 -3.28
CA VAL A 147 -11.49 -11.76 -3.06
C VAL A 147 -10.19 -12.06 -3.80
N SER A 148 -9.74 -13.31 -3.76
CA SER A 148 -8.52 -13.74 -4.47
C SER A 148 -8.63 -13.59 -5.99
N ASN A 149 -9.82 -13.76 -6.57
CA ASN A 149 -10.05 -13.47 -7.98
C ASN A 149 -10.01 -11.96 -8.29
N LEU A 150 -10.61 -11.12 -7.43
CA LEU A 150 -10.57 -9.66 -7.59
C LEU A 150 -9.13 -9.12 -7.52
N ILE A 151 -8.38 -9.55 -6.49
CA ILE A 151 -6.98 -9.15 -6.37
C ILE A 151 -6.12 -9.76 -7.48
N GLY A 152 -6.46 -10.95 -7.97
CA GLY A 152 -5.84 -11.54 -9.15
C GLY A 152 -6.03 -10.69 -10.40
N GLN A 153 -7.22 -10.11 -10.62
CA GLN A 153 -7.46 -9.16 -11.73
C GLN A 153 -6.61 -7.89 -11.59
N LEU A 154 -6.51 -7.35 -10.37
CA LEU A 154 -5.68 -6.19 -10.08
C LEU A 154 -4.20 -6.47 -10.40
N VAL A 155 -3.67 -7.58 -9.90
CA VAL A 155 -2.28 -8.00 -10.10
C VAL A 155 -1.99 -8.26 -11.57
N ASP A 156 -2.88 -8.97 -12.27
CA ASP A 156 -2.74 -9.26 -13.70
C ASP A 156 -2.69 -7.96 -14.52
N TYR A 157 -3.59 -7.03 -14.23
CA TYR A 157 -3.59 -5.72 -14.88
C TYR A 157 -2.30 -4.95 -14.61
N ALA A 158 -1.85 -4.88 -13.36
CA ALA A 158 -0.62 -4.19 -12.98
C ALA A 158 0.60 -4.78 -13.72
N VAL A 159 0.71 -6.10 -13.77
CA VAL A 159 1.80 -6.79 -14.50
C VAL A 159 1.75 -6.45 -16.00
N ASN A 160 0.57 -6.45 -16.62
CA ASN A 160 0.39 -6.09 -18.03
C ASN A 160 0.72 -4.62 -18.33
N MET A 161 0.54 -3.72 -17.34
CA MET A 161 0.95 -2.32 -17.42
C MET A 161 2.44 -2.11 -17.09
N ASN A 162 3.23 -3.18 -16.97
CA ASN A 162 4.65 -3.16 -16.57
C ASN A 162 4.90 -2.56 -15.17
N VAL A 163 3.89 -2.56 -14.30
CA VAL A 163 4.06 -2.23 -12.90
C VAL A 163 4.67 -3.42 -12.18
N THR A 164 5.73 -3.20 -11.43
CA THR A 164 6.32 -4.27 -10.62
C THR A 164 5.40 -4.59 -9.45
N VAL A 165 5.09 -5.87 -9.23
CA VAL A 165 4.21 -6.31 -8.16
C VAL A 165 4.98 -7.17 -7.17
N VAL A 166 4.90 -6.80 -5.89
CA VAL A 166 5.50 -7.56 -4.79
C VAL A 166 4.42 -7.91 -3.77
N LEU A 167 4.36 -9.16 -3.42
CA LEU A 167 3.36 -9.75 -2.54
C LEU A 167 4.05 -10.33 -1.30
N ALA A 168 3.39 -10.27 -0.13
CA ALA A 168 3.87 -10.93 1.08
C ALA A 168 2.78 -11.78 1.73
N SER A 169 3.14 -13.02 2.11
CA SER A 169 2.22 -14.00 2.72
C SER A 169 2.93 -14.82 3.80
N LYS A 170 2.17 -15.33 4.75
CA LYS A 170 2.62 -16.38 5.70
C LYS A 170 2.43 -17.77 5.10
N ILE A 171 1.51 -17.88 4.14
CA ILE A 171 1.05 -19.15 3.57
C ILE A 171 1.68 -19.34 2.18
N LEU A 172 2.20 -20.50 1.91
CA LEU A 172 2.74 -20.86 0.60
C LEU A 172 1.62 -20.99 -0.46
N PRO A 173 1.90 -20.65 -1.73
CA PRO A 173 0.91 -20.71 -2.80
C PRO A 173 0.27 -22.10 -3.02
N ASP A 174 0.94 -23.17 -2.67
CA ASP A 174 0.40 -24.54 -2.76
C ASP A 174 -0.76 -24.79 -1.79
N LYS A 175 -0.92 -23.93 -0.78
CA LYS A 175 -2.01 -23.97 0.20
C LYS A 175 -3.10 -22.91 -0.05
N TRP A 176 -2.96 -22.11 -1.10
CA TRP A 176 -3.96 -21.10 -1.46
C TRP A 176 -5.15 -21.74 -2.16
N VAL A 177 -6.30 -21.11 -2.06
CA VAL A 177 -7.46 -21.54 -2.87
C VAL A 177 -7.19 -21.29 -4.35
N ALA A 178 -7.70 -22.18 -5.19
CA ALA A 178 -7.61 -22.03 -6.63
C ALA A 178 -8.32 -20.73 -7.06
N SER A 179 -7.58 -19.83 -7.71
CA SER A 179 -8.04 -18.50 -8.08
C SER A 179 -7.11 -17.87 -9.10
N ARG A 180 -7.52 -16.73 -9.67
CA ARG A 180 -6.68 -15.98 -10.59
C ARG A 180 -5.34 -15.56 -9.93
N LEU A 181 -5.37 -15.09 -8.69
CA LEU A 181 -4.15 -14.73 -7.96
C LEU A 181 -3.22 -15.93 -7.78
N TRP A 182 -3.78 -17.10 -7.45
CA TRP A 182 -3.02 -18.33 -7.32
C TRP A 182 -2.32 -18.71 -8.63
N GLU A 183 -3.03 -18.65 -9.77
CA GLU A 183 -2.47 -18.94 -11.08
C GLU A 183 -1.26 -18.06 -11.42
N ILE A 184 -1.39 -16.74 -11.19
CA ILE A 184 -0.33 -15.76 -11.42
C ILE A 184 0.87 -16.06 -10.51
N CYS A 185 0.63 -16.28 -9.22
CA CYS A 185 1.69 -16.46 -8.22
C CYS A 185 2.39 -17.83 -8.30
N ARG A 186 1.83 -18.81 -9.02
CA ARG A 186 2.54 -20.07 -9.26
C ARG A 186 3.87 -19.88 -9.99
N SER A 187 3.94 -18.96 -10.94
CA SER A 187 5.14 -18.61 -11.71
C SER A 187 5.96 -17.48 -11.11
N ALA A 188 5.51 -16.86 -10.02
CA ALA A 188 6.20 -15.76 -9.37
C ALA A 188 7.62 -16.14 -8.93
N ALA A 189 8.53 -15.16 -8.96
CA ALA A 189 9.80 -15.28 -8.25
C ALA A 189 9.56 -15.31 -6.74
N LYS A 190 10.05 -16.36 -6.06
CA LYS A 190 9.73 -16.59 -4.65
C LYS A 190 10.97 -16.55 -3.78
N SER A 191 10.84 -15.96 -2.59
CA SER A 191 11.82 -16.09 -1.53
C SER A 191 11.18 -16.27 -0.18
N ILE A 192 11.71 -17.23 0.57
CA ILE A 192 11.34 -17.43 1.98
C ILE A 192 12.14 -16.48 2.86
N LEU A 193 11.46 -15.94 3.88
CA LEU A 193 12.08 -15.27 5.01
C LEU A 193 11.88 -16.16 6.25
N THR A 194 12.98 -16.52 6.89
CA THR A 194 12.97 -17.27 8.14
C THR A 194 13.52 -16.41 9.28
N LYS A 195 13.20 -16.77 10.51
CA LYS A 195 13.76 -16.08 11.68
C LYS A 195 15.28 -16.29 11.69
N PRO A 196 16.06 -15.25 12.02
CA PRO A 196 17.51 -15.39 12.16
C PRO A 196 17.88 -16.46 13.21
N GLY A 197 18.83 -17.31 12.88
CA GLY A 197 19.39 -18.26 13.82
C GLY A 197 20.28 -17.58 14.89
N ALA A 198 20.70 -18.31 15.90
CA ALA A 198 21.49 -17.76 17.02
C ALA A 198 22.78 -17.06 16.55
N SER A 199 23.50 -17.62 15.57
CA SER A 199 24.70 -17.02 15.00
C SER A 199 24.41 -15.69 14.32
N SER A 200 23.34 -15.61 13.55
CA SER A 200 22.90 -14.37 12.85
C SER A 200 22.46 -13.30 13.85
N LEU A 201 21.76 -13.69 14.92
CA LEU A 201 21.37 -12.78 16.00
C LEU A 201 22.59 -12.22 16.74
N MET A 202 23.61 -13.06 16.99
CA MET A 202 24.86 -12.61 17.63
C MET A 202 25.60 -11.58 16.76
N ILE A 203 25.69 -11.80 15.45
CA ILE A 203 26.28 -10.85 14.51
C ILE A 203 25.49 -9.55 14.51
N TYR A 204 24.17 -9.62 14.51
CA TYR A 204 23.29 -8.45 14.58
C TYR A 204 23.48 -7.65 15.88
N ALA A 205 23.49 -8.33 17.02
CA ALA A 205 23.71 -7.70 18.32
C ALA A 205 25.07 -6.96 18.37
N ARG A 206 26.14 -7.59 17.88
CA ARG A 206 27.46 -6.96 17.79
C ARG A 206 27.46 -5.71 16.91
N LYS A 207 26.78 -5.76 15.75
CA LYS A 207 26.67 -4.59 14.86
C LYS A 207 25.92 -3.45 15.53
N LEU A 208 24.81 -3.73 16.22
CA LEU A 208 24.05 -2.73 16.96
C LEU A 208 24.89 -2.11 18.10
N ALA A 209 25.61 -2.93 18.84
CA ALA A 209 26.50 -2.46 19.92
C ALA A 209 27.58 -1.51 19.37
N MET A 210 28.22 -1.86 18.26
CA MET A 210 29.19 -1.00 17.59
C MET A 210 28.58 0.33 17.15
N GLN A 211 27.38 0.31 16.58
CA GLN A 211 26.66 1.54 16.16
C GLN A 211 26.27 2.44 17.34
N SER A 212 26.03 1.84 18.50
CA SER A 212 25.63 2.53 19.73
C SER A 212 26.82 2.84 20.66
N ASN A 213 28.07 2.58 20.22
CA ASN A 213 29.28 2.68 21.05
C ASN A 213 29.20 1.87 22.36
N LEU A 214 28.43 0.79 22.36
CA LEU A 214 28.33 -0.14 23.47
C LEU A 214 29.38 -1.27 23.33
N ILE A 215 30.07 -1.56 24.41
CA ILE A 215 30.97 -2.72 24.49
C ILE A 215 30.10 -3.90 24.92
N LEU A 216 30.10 -4.96 24.14
CA LEU A 216 29.53 -6.25 24.54
C LEU A 216 30.63 -7.13 25.09
N ASP A 217 30.54 -7.46 26.36
CA ASP A 217 31.42 -8.42 27.04
C ASP A 217 31.13 -9.85 26.58
#